data_d3e79755364c0216ba269790682c08bc
#
_entry.id   d3e79755364c0216ba269790682c08bc
#
_cell.length_a   1.000
_cell.length_b   1.000
_cell.length_c   1.000
_cell.angle_alpha   90.00
_cell.angle_beta   90.00
_cell.angle_gamma   90.00
#
_symmetry.space_group_name_H-M   'P 1'
#
loop_
_entity.id
_entity.type
_entity.pdbx_description
1 polymer ?
#
loop_
_entity_poly.entity_id
_entity_poly.type
_entity_poly.pdbx_seq_one_letter_code
_entity_poly.pdbx_strand_id
1 'polypeptide(L)'
;MSIYLVFENEIHDEPAYERYKAAVKPMVEAAGGEYLTRDGKVDVLAGDWHPKRVVIFKWPSQQALEAFLSSEEYQPWKKLRESVTTTKSLVRVEGIEN
;
A
#
# COMPACT_ATOMS: atom_id res chain seq x y z
N MET A 1 -5.18 -18.15 -1.22
CA MET A 1 -4.25 -17.76 -0.14
C MET A 1 -4.16 -16.24 -0.07
N SER A 2 -4.42 -15.68 1.09
CA SER A 2 -4.32 -14.23 1.28
C SER A 2 -2.86 -13.77 1.21
N ILE A 3 -2.68 -12.57 0.68
CA ILE A 3 -1.37 -11.93 0.53
C ILE A 3 -1.41 -10.61 1.29
N TYR A 4 -0.36 -10.33 2.03
CA TYR A 4 -0.20 -9.05 2.72
C TYR A 4 0.96 -8.30 2.08
N LEU A 5 0.73 -7.03 1.75
CA LEU A 5 1.81 -6.12 1.38
C LEU A 5 2.07 -5.20 2.56
N VAL A 6 3.33 -5.12 2.95
CA VAL A 6 3.76 -4.24 4.04
C VAL A 6 4.80 -3.29 3.46
N PHE A 7 4.56 -2.00 3.53
CA PHE A 7 5.51 -1.06 2.97
C PHE A 7 5.64 0.22 3.78
N GLU A 8 6.78 0.86 3.62
CA GLU A 8 7.10 2.16 4.19
C GLU A 8 7.39 3.13 3.07
N ASN A 9 6.68 4.26 3.04
CA ASN A 9 6.90 5.33 2.07
C ASN A 9 7.31 6.60 2.78
N GLU A 10 8.19 7.36 2.11
CA GLU A 10 8.44 8.76 2.42
C GLU A 10 7.63 9.61 1.44
N ILE A 11 6.81 10.52 1.93
CA ILE A 11 5.95 11.36 1.11
C ILE A 11 6.59 12.73 0.93
N HIS A 12 6.73 13.17 -0.34
CA HIS A 12 7.37 14.45 -0.69
C HIS A 12 6.37 15.56 -1.00
N ASP A 13 5.12 15.21 -1.30
CA ASP A 13 4.06 16.16 -1.63
C ASP A 13 2.76 15.66 -1.01
N GLU A 14 2.46 16.15 0.20
CA GLU A 14 1.30 15.71 0.96
C GLU A 14 -0.03 15.97 0.22
N PRO A 15 -0.29 17.17 -0.34
CA PRO A 15 -1.55 17.40 -1.05
C PRO A 15 -1.74 16.46 -2.24
N ALA A 16 -0.70 16.20 -3.01
CA ALA A 16 -0.77 15.27 -4.14
C ALA A 16 -1.04 13.84 -3.67
N TYR A 17 -0.39 13.44 -2.58
CA TYR A 17 -0.59 12.09 -2.03
C TYR A 17 -2.01 11.93 -1.46
N GLU A 18 -2.59 12.97 -0.88
CA GLU A 18 -3.98 12.93 -0.42
C GLU A 18 -4.95 12.68 -1.59
N ARG A 19 -4.70 13.30 -2.75
CA ARG A 19 -5.48 13.02 -3.97
C ARG A 19 -5.33 11.57 -4.40
N TYR A 20 -4.11 11.04 -4.35
CA TYR A 20 -3.83 9.65 -4.66
C TYR A 20 -4.64 8.73 -3.74
N LYS A 21 -4.57 8.94 -2.42
CA LYS A 21 -5.29 8.11 -1.45
C LYS A 21 -6.80 8.11 -1.71
N ALA A 22 -7.37 9.28 -1.94
CA ALA A 22 -8.81 9.42 -2.16
C ALA A 22 -9.28 8.69 -3.41
N ALA A 23 -8.50 8.78 -4.49
CA ALA A 23 -8.84 8.14 -5.77
C ALA A 23 -8.63 6.63 -5.74
N VAL A 24 -7.56 6.18 -5.11
CA VAL A 24 -7.12 4.77 -5.19
C VAL A 24 -7.84 3.87 -4.19
N LYS A 25 -8.27 4.40 -3.05
CA LYS A 25 -8.96 3.58 -2.05
C LYS A 25 -10.16 2.82 -2.62
N PRO A 26 -11.12 3.45 -3.34
CA PRO A 26 -12.22 2.69 -3.93
C PRO A 26 -11.77 1.70 -5.01
N MET A 27 -10.70 2.00 -5.74
CA MET A 27 -10.15 1.07 -6.74
C MET A 27 -9.61 -0.19 -6.07
N VAL A 28 -8.87 -0.03 -4.98
CA VAL A 28 -8.32 -1.15 -4.20
C VAL A 28 -9.45 -2.02 -3.66
N GLU A 29 -10.46 -1.38 -3.07
CA GLU A 29 -11.60 -2.11 -2.48
C GLU A 29 -12.39 -2.85 -3.55
N ALA A 30 -12.63 -2.23 -4.71
CA ALA A 30 -13.33 -2.87 -5.82
C ALA A 30 -12.55 -4.07 -6.38
N ALA A 31 -11.23 -4.05 -6.30
CA ALA A 31 -10.38 -5.15 -6.77
C ALA A 31 -10.21 -6.26 -5.73
N GLY A 32 -10.78 -6.11 -4.54
CA GLY A 32 -10.71 -7.10 -3.47
C GLY A 32 -9.66 -6.81 -2.41
N GLY A 33 -8.92 -5.73 -2.54
CA GLY A 33 -7.93 -5.33 -1.56
C GLY A 33 -8.55 -4.67 -0.34
N GLU A 34 -7.83 -4.71 0.76
CA GLU A 34 -8.29 -4.14 2.02
C GLU A 34 -7.10 -3.45 2.71
N TYR A 35 -7.25 -2.16 3.04
CA TYR A 35 -6.27 -1.47 3.86
C TYR A 35 -6.45 -1.88 5.31
N LEU A 36 -5.41 -2.41 5.92
CA LEU A 36 -5.42 -2.74 7.34
C LEU A 36 -4.83 -1.62 8.18
N THR A 37 -3.78 -0.98 7.67
CA THR A 37 -3.22 0.25 8.25
C THR A 37 -2.86 1.20 7.11
N ARG A 38 -2.90 2.51 7.36
CA ARG A 38 -2.46 3.50 6.37
C ARG A 38 -1.93 4.77 7.01
N ASP A 39 -2.66 5.36 7.94
CA ASP A 39 -2.28 6.62 8.58
C ASP A 39 -2.14 6.49 10.11
N GLY A 40 -2.14 5.27 10.61
CA GLY A 40 -2.05 5.02 12.04
C GLY A 40 -0.68 5.36 12.61
N LYS A 41 -0.67 5.72 13.89
CA LYS A 41 0.56 5.99 14.62
C LYS A 41 1.43 4.73 14.68
N VAL A 42 2.74 4.91 14.49
CA VAL A 42 3.72 3.83 14.60
C VAL A 42 4.53 4.00 15.87
N ASP A 43 4.56 2.97 16.72
CA ASP A 43 5.40 2.92 17.90
C ASP A 43 6.42 1.79 17.72
N VAL A 44 7.71 2.12 17.81
CA VAL A 44 8.77 1.12 17.71
C VAL A 44 8.97 0.49 19.07
N LEU A 45 8.73 -0.80 19.18
CA LEU A 45 8.84 -1.52 20.45
C LEU A 45 10.20 -2.16 20.65
N ALA A 46 10.89 -2.50 19.55
CA ALA A 46 12.22 -3.12 19.59
C ALA A 46 12.84 -3.07 18.18
N GLY A 47 14.16 -3.15 18.12
CA GLY A 47 14.89 -3.29 16.86
C GLY A 47 15.28 -1.97 16.22
N ASP A 48 15.89 -2.06 15.04
CA ASP A 48 16.51 -0.93 14.35
C ASP A 48 15.61 -0.30 13.28
N TRP A 49 14.45 -0.89 13.02
CA TRP A 49 13.51 -0.35 12.05
C TRP A 49 12.65 0.73 12.73
N HIS A 50 12.81 1.97 12.25
CA HIS A 50 12.10 3.11 12.81
C HIS A 50 11.26 3.81 11.73
N PRO A 51 10.22 3.16 11.21
CA PRO A 51 9.39 3.74 10.16
C PRO A 51 8.48 4.83 10.74
N LYS A 52 8.24 5.87 9.95
CA LYS A 52 7.27 6.92 10.30
C LYS A 52 5.87 6.53 9.87
N ARG A 53 5.77 5.74 8.80
CA ARG A 53 4.49 5.39 8.20
C ARG A 53 4.59 3.96 7.66
N VAL A 54 3.69 3.09 8.12
CA VAL A 54 3.62 1.72 7.63
C VAL A 54 2.23 1.48 7.06
N VAL A 55 2.15 1.01 5.84
CA VAL A 55 0.90 0.64 5.20
C VAL A 55 0.86 -0.87 5.06
N ILE A 56 -0.24 -1.48 5.47
CA ILE A 56 -0.46 -2.91 5.33
C ILE A 56 -1.75 -3.12 4.55
N PHE A 57 -1.65 -3.83 3.42
CA PHE A 57 -2.78 -4.22 2.57
C PHE A 57 -2.98 -5.71 2.68
N LYS A 58 -4.24 -6.12 2.66
CA LYS A 58 -4.59 -7.54 2.50
C LYS A 58 -5.24 -7.73 1.13
N TRP A 59 -4.80 -8.76 0.41
CA TRP A 59 -5.34 -9.12 -0.90
C TRP A 59 -5.80 -10.58 -0.88
N PRO A 60 -6.90 -10.93 -1.59
CA PRO A 60 -7.41 -12.32 -1.56
C PRO A 60 -6.47 -13.30 -2.25
N SER A 61 -5.65 -12.82 -3.20
CA SER A 61 -4.68 -13.66 -3.92
C SER A 61 -3.64 -12.79 -4.58
N GLN A 62 -2.54 -13.41 -4.99
CA GLN A 62 -1.51 -12.73 -5.78
C GLN A 62 -2.05 -12.27 -7.13
N GLN A 63 -2.94 -13.08 -7.74
CA GLN A 63 -3.55 -12.73 -9.02
C GLN A 63 -4.39 -11.46 -8.93
N ALA A 64 -5.16 -11.30 -7.86
CA ALA A 64 -5.96 -10.10 -7.65
C ALA A 64 -5.07 -8.87 -7.49
N LEU A 65 -3.98 -9.00 -6.74
CA LEU A 65 -3.00 -7.91 -6.58
C LEU A 65 -2.37 -7.53 -7.92
N GLU A 66 -1.90 -8.51 -8.68
CA GLU A 66 -1.25 -8.28 -9.97
C GLU A 66 -2.22 -7.65 -10.98
N ALA A 67 -3.47 -8.10 -11.00
CA ALA A 67 -4.49 -7.53 -11.87
C ALA A 67 -4.74 -6.06 -11.55
N PHE A 68 -4.79 -5.71 -10.27
CA PHE A 68 -4.92 -4.31 -9.85
C PHE A 68 -3.72 -3.48 -10.28
N LEU A 69 -2.51 -3.95 -9.98
CA LEU A 69 -1.28 -3.21 -10.27
C LEU A 69 -1.07 -2.97 -11.77
N SER A 70 -1.58 -3.87 -12.62
CA SER A 70 -1.46 -3.74 -14.07
C SER A 70 -2.68 -3.11 -14.74
N SER A 71 -3.73 -2.79 -13.98
CA SER A 71 -4.95 -2.21 -14.56
C SER A 71 -4.68 -0.83 -15.16
N GLU A 72 -5.36 -0.52 -16.28
CA GLU A 72 -5.23 0.77 -16.94
C GLU A 72 -5.70 1.91 -16.04
N GLU A 73 -6.75 1.69 -15.28
CA GLU A 73 -7.33 2.68 -14.38
C GLU A 73 -6.32 3.13 -13.33
N TYR A 74 -5.47 2.22 -12.86
CA TYR A 74 -4.49 2.52 -11.83
C TYR A 74 -3.23 3.22 -12.37
N GLN A 75 -2.87 3.05 -13.64
CA GLN A 75 -1.59 3.51 -14.15
C GLN A 75 -1.30 5.00 -13.92
N PRO A 76 -2.22 5.95 -14.18
CA PRO A 76 -1.94 7.36 -13.91
C PRO A 76 -1.69 7.63 -12.43
N TRP A 77 -2.38 6.93 -11.54
CA TRP A 77 -2.23 7.07 -10.10
C TRP A 77 -0.91 6.46 -9.61
N LYS A 78 -0.50 5.35 -10.20
CA LYS A 78 0.81 4.75 -9.93
C LYS A 78 1.93 5.74 -10.25
N LYS A 79 1.85 6.41 -11.40
CA LYS A 79 2.83 7.43 -11.80
C LYS A 79 2.86 8.59 -10.82
N LEU A 80 1.70 9.07 -10.39
CA LEU A 80 1.61 10.12 -9.40
C LEU A 80 2.29 9.70 -8.09
N ARG A 81 1.95 8.51 -7.59
CA ARG A 81 2.56 8.00 -6.36
C ARG A 81 4.08 7.94 -6.48
N GLU A 82 4.60 7.39 -7.58
CA GLU A 82 6.04 7.27 -7.80
C GLU A 82 6.73 8.63 -7.88
N SER A 83 6.04 9.65 -8.38
CA SER A 83 6.62 10.99 -8.51
C SER A 83 6.66 11.76 -7.17
N VAL A 84 5.83 11.39 -6.20
CA VAL A 84 5.70 12.14 -4.94
C VAL A 84 6.09 11.34 -3.70
N THR A 85 6.58 10.12 -3.88
CA THR A 85 7.02 9.27 -2.76
C THR A 85 8.34 8.59 -3.06
N THR A 86 9.02 8.17 -1.98
CA THR A 86 10.15 7.23 -2.06
C THR A 86 9.75 5.99 -1.29
N THR A 87 9.79 4.83 -1.94
CA THR A 87 9.53 3.56 -1.27
C THR A 87 10.79 3.14 -0.50
N LYS A 88 10.69 3.13 0.82
CA LYS A 88 11.78 2.75 1.71
C LYS A 88 11.88 1.24 1.84
N SER A 89 10.75 0.56 1.88
CA SER A 89 10.69 -0.90 1.92
C SER A 89 9.33 -1.36 1.40
N LEU A 90 9.31 -2.54 0.81
CA LEU A 90 8.10 -3.17 0.32
C LEU A 90 8.31 -4.68 0.37
N VAL A 91 7.50 -5.37 1.15
CA VAL A 91 7.55 -6.83 1.24
C VAL A 91 6.17 -7.42 1.04
N ARG A 92 6.14 -8.63 0.50
CA ARG A 92 4.93 -9.43 0.34
C ARG A 92 5.04 -10.63 1.26
N VAL A 93 4.01 -10.84 2.06
CA VAL A 93 3.96 -11.95 3.02
C VAL A 93 2.71 -12.77 2.78
N GLU A 94 2.84 -14.07 2.66
CA GLU A 94 1.69 -14.97 2.54
C GLU A 94 0.97 -15.07 3.88
N GLY A 95 -0.37 -15.02 3.83
CA GLY A 95 -1.17 -15.12 5.02
C GLY A 95 -1.33 -16.57 5.49
N ILE A 96 -1.84 -16.71 6.71
CA ILE A 96 -2.16 -18.01 7.28
C ILE A 96 -3.48 -18.47 6.66
N GLU A 97 -3.51 -19.72 6.21
CA GLU A 97 -4.74 -20.37 5.77
C GLU A 97 -5.40 -21.05 6.97
N ASN A 98 -6.70 -20.76 7.19
CA ASN A 98 -7.44 -21.36 8.31
C ASN A 98 -8.56 -22.24 7.80
#